data_151dabedb67cf81d56835d4d3fa56bef
#
_entry.id   151dabedb67cf81d56835d4d3fa56bef
#
_cell.length_a   1.000
_cell.length_b   1.000
_cell.length_c   1.000
_cell.angle_alpha   90.00
_cell.angle_beta   90.00
_cell.angle_gamma   90.00
#
_symmetry.space_group_name_H-M   'P 1'
#
loop_
_entity.id
_entity.type
_entity.pdbx_description
1 polymer ?
#
loop_
_entity_poly.entity_id
_entity_poly.type
_entity_poly.pdbx_seq_one_letter_code
_entity_poly.pdbx_strand_id
1 'polypeptide(L)'
;MKKLFLLLLCLALCFSAVGCAVDSAPEKEQASSSQGNSNNEAPQTFGLNEAAVFSNLKFTATELSQSEGKDFFVPKDGNVFVGIKFTIENLSNEEQTISSLLLFEGYVDDVKTSWSVSANCVFDEGTLDGSIAPGKKLVGWYSVEVPANWKTLELQVLNSIWSNNSATFVFQNNK
;
A
#
# COMPACT_ATOMS: atom_id res chain seq x y z
N MET A 1 -39.92 -62.64 13.62
CA MET A 1 -38.71 -63.44 13.28
C MET A 1 -37.76 -62.51 12.55
N LYS A 2 -36.78 -62.02 13.30
CA LYS A 2 -35.37 -62.18 12.95
C LYS A 2 -35.02 -61.52 11.59
N LYS A 3 -34.21 -60.45 11.50
CA LYS A 3 -32.80 -60.42 11.87
C LYS A 3 -32.33 -58.97 11.98
N LEU A 4 -31.72 -58.71 13.07
CA LEU A 4 -30.76 -57.69 13.35
C LEU A 4 -29.59 -57.75 12.35
N PHE A 5 -29.38 -56.67 11.55
CA PHE A 5 -28.15 -56.53 10.81
C PHE A 5 -27.46 -55.25 11.22
N LEU A 6 -26.45 -55.43 12.03
CA LEU A 6 -25.52 -54.45 12.52
C LEU A 6 -24.66 -54.00 11.33
N LEU A 7 -24.88 -52.77 10.82
CA LEU A 7 -23.99 -52.18 9.83
C LEU A 7 -23.16 -51.11 10.54
N LEU A 8 -21.93 -51.48 10.80
CA LEU A 8 -20.87 -50.64 11.32
C LEU A 8 -20.56 -49.60 10.25
N LEU A 9 -21.07 -48.34 10.39
CA LEU A 9 -20.74 -47.25 9.49
C LEU A 9 -19.50 -46.55 10.01
N CYS A 10 -18.38 -46.83 9.37
CA CYS A 10 -17.14 -46.11 9.54
C CYS A 10 -17.34 -44.64 9.24
N LEU A 11 -17.40 -43.82 10.27
CA LEU A 11 -17.39 -42.36 10.16
C LEU A 11 -15.98 -41.93 9.80
N ALA A 12 -15.72 -41.82 8.50
CA ALA A 12 -14.52 -41.14 8.01
C ALA A 12 -14.71 -39.64 8.23
N LEU A 13 -14.12 -39.12 9.29
CA LEU A 13 -13.95 -37.71 9.54
C LEU A 13 -12.99 -37.13 8.48
N CYS A 14 -13.54 -36.61 7.43
CA CYS A 14 -12.82 -35.69 6.54
C CYS A 14 -12.57 -34.40 7.32
N PHE A 15 -11.41 -34.25 7.87
CA PHE A 15 -10.88 -32.96 8.32
C PHE A 15 -10.65 -32.12 7.07
N SER A 16 -11.62 -31.31 6.71
CA SER A 16 -11.41 -30.19 5.81
C SER A 16 -10.59 -29.16 6.58
N ALA A 17 -9.29 -29.11 6.32
CA ALA A 17 -8.46 -28.01 6.74
C ALA A 17 -8.98 -26.76 6.01
N VAL A 18 -9.77 -25.94 6.72
CA VAL A 18 -10.02 -24.56 6.35
C VAL A 18 -8.66 -23.87 6.52
N GLY A 19 -7.96 -23.69 5.41
CA GLY A 19 -6.79 -22.82 5.35
C GLY A 19 -7.23 -21.41 5.60
N CYS A 20 -7.04 -20.92 6.83
CA CYS A 20 -7.02 -19.49 7.07
C CYS A 20 -5.91 -18.91 6.19
N ALA A 21 -6.27 -18.12 5.21
CA ALA A 21 -5.33 -17.25 4.50
C ALA A 21 -4.73 -16.34 5.56
N VAL A 22 -3.49 -16.59 5.94
CA VAL A 22 -2.71 -15.68 6.77
C VAL A 22 -2.37 -14.52 5.85
N ASP A 23 -2.98 -13.37 6.14
CA ASP A 23 -2.66 -12.12 5.48
C ASP A 23 -1.23 -11.73 5.93
N SER A 24 -0.25 -11.96 5.05
CA SER A 24 1.16 -11.77 5.35
C SER A 24 1.55 -10.31 5.18
N ALA A 25 2.51 -9.85 5.98
CA ALA A 25 3.12 -8.52 5.81
C ALA A 25 3.70 -8.37 4.39
N PRO A 26 3.80 -7.13 3.85
CA PRO A 26 4.33 -6.89 2.52
C PRO A 26 5.79 -7.31 2.41
N GLU A 27 6.14 -7.94 1.29
CA GLU A 27 7.51 -8.33 0.98
C GLU A 27 8.18 -7.30 0.07
N LYS A 28 9.51 -7.19 0.20
CA LYS A 28 10.34 -6.34 -0.64
C LYS A 28 10.79 -7.14 -1.86
N GLU A 29 10.45 -6.69 -3.06
CA GLU A 29 10.93 -7.29 -4.29
C GLU A 29 12.43 -6.99 -4.47
N GLN A 30 13.29 -7.95 -4.07
CA GLN A 30 14.74 -7.90 -4.35
C GLN A 30 15.05 -8.65 -5.62
N ALA A 31 15.82 -8.01 -6.48
CA ALA A 31 16.49 -8.71 -7.57
C ALA A 31 17.52 -9.68 -7.00
N SER A 32 17.13 -10.97 -6.93
CA SER A 32 17.97 -12.17 -6.71
C SER A 32 18.83 -12.27 -5.44
N SER A 33 18.45 -13.20 -4.63
CA SER A 33 19.15 -14.28 -3.93
C SER A 33 18.97 -14.36 -2.42
N SER A 34 18.43 -15.55 -2.06
CA SER A 34 18.63 -16.42 -0.88
C SER A 34 17.99 -16.08 0.46
N GLN A 35 17.04 -16.98 0.75
CA GLN A 35 16.71 -17.66 2.01
C GLN A 35 16.60 -16.85 3.32
N GLY A 36 15.37 -16.90 3.77
CA GLY A 36 14.87 -16.38 4.99
C GLY A 36 15.36 -17.06 6.27
N ASN A 37 15.25 -16.32 7.33
CA ASN A 37 14.99 -16.85 8.65
C ASN A 37 14.15 -15.81 9.41
N SER A 38 12.94 -16.17 9.76
CA SER A 38 12.05 -15.32 10.55
C SER A 38 12.60 -15.23 11.98
N ASN A 39 12.95 -14.02 12.41
CA ASN A 39 12.90 -13.63 13.84
C ASN A 39 13.17 -12.13 13.98
N ASN A 40 12.16 -11.37 14.46
CA ASN A 40 12.28 -9.98 14.93
C ASN A 40 12.98 -8.99 13.97
N GLU A 41 12.51 -8.87 12.74
CA GLU A 41 12.90 -7.76 11.88
C GLU A 41 12.14 -6.50 12.29
N ALA A 42 12.87 -5.37 12.33
CA ALA A 42 12.27 -4.04 12.40
C ALA A 42 11.25 -3.88 11.25
N PRO A 43 10.19 -3.06 11.41
CA PRO A 43 9.20 -2.85 10.36
C PRO A 43 9.90 -2.53 9.05
N GLN A 44 9.60 -3.32 8.01
CA GLN A 44 10.24 -3.14 6.70
C GLN A 44 9.78 -1.83 6.09
N THR A 45 10.72 -0.93 5.81
CA THR A 45 10.47 0.33 5.13
C THR A 45 10.91 0.26 3.66
N PHE A 46 10.25 1.05 2.84
CA PHE A 46 10.45 1.12 1.39
C PHE A 46 10.83 2.55 1.00
N GLY A 47 11.71 2.68 0.03
CA GLY A 47 12.10 3.94 -0.54
C GLY A 47 11.60 4.13 -1.97
N LEU A 48 12.18 5.11 -2.65
CA LEU A 48 11.91 5.35 -4.07
C LEU A 48 12.43 4.18 -4.92
N ASN A 49 11.61 3.73 -5.88
CA ASN A 49 11.85 2.58 -6.76
C ASN A 49 11.90 1.22 -6.05
N GLU A 50 11.50 1.16 -4.80
CA GLU A 50 11.29 -0.10 -4.09
C GLU A 50 9.80 -0.46 -4.10
N ALA A 51 9.50 -1.75 -4.16
CA ALA A 51 8.13 -2.26 -4.24
C ALA A 51 7.72 -2.98 -2.96
N ALA A 52 6.58 -2.58 -2.41
CA ALA A 52 5.87 -3.33 -1.37
C ALA A 52 4.86 -4.26 -2.03
N VAL A 53 5.05 -5.56 -1.87
CA VAL A 53 4.22 -6.60 -2.51
C VAL A 53 3.32 -7.26 -1.47
N PHE A 54 2.02 -7.07 -1.64
CA PHE A 54 0.97 -7.77 -0.91
C PHE A 54 0.42 -8.91 -1.77
N SER A 55 -0.41 -9.76 -1.20
CA SER A 55 -1.03 -10.88 -1.95
C SER A 55 -1.84 -10.45 -3.17
N ASN A 56 -2.45 -9.27 -3.12
CA ASN A 56 -3.37 -8.76 -4.14
C ASN A 56 -2.89 -7.50 -4.86
N LEU A 57 -1.99 -6.72 -4.25
CA LEU A 57 -1.52 -5.44 -4.77
C LEU A 57 -0.01 -5.30 -4.61
N LYS A 58 0.60 -4.62 -5.58
CA LYS A 58 2.00 -4.18 -5.51
C LYS A 58 2.04 -2.67 -5.63
N PHE A 59 2.66 -2.01 -4.68
CA PHE A 59 2.87 -0.57 -4.64
C PHE A 59 4.33 -0.25 -4.90
N THR A 60 4.59 0.63 -5.85
CA THR A 60 5.95 1.12 -6.15
C THR A 60 5.92 2.63 -6.19
N ALA A 61 6.67 3.29 -5.31
CA ALA A 61 6.89 4.73 -5.38
C ALA A 61 7.96 5.01 -6.44
N THR A 62 7.58 5.70 -7.52
CA THR A 62 8.43 5.88 -8.70
C THR A 62 9.06 7.26 -8.81
N GLU A 63 8.47 8.27 -8.16
CA GLU A 63 8.93 9.65 -8.22
C GLU A 63 8.57 10.39 -6.93
N LEU A 64 9.46 11.26 -6.48
CA LEU A 64 9.23 12.26 -5.44
C LEU A 64 9.44 13.63 -6.06
N SER A 65 8.43 14.50 -5.98
CA SER A 65 8.48 15.84 -6.55
C SER A 65 8.00 16.88 -5.55
N GLN A 66 8.50 18.11 -5.67
CA GLN A 66 8.13 19.24 -4.83
C GLN A 66 7.79 20.44 -5.71
N SER A 67 6.75 21.20 -5.31
CA SER A 67 6.30 22.38 -6.01
C SER A 67 5.93 23.51 -5.05
N GLU A 68 6.19 24.74 -5.46
CA GLU A 68 5.73 25.96 -4.80
C GLU A 68 4.33 26.39 -5.27
N GLY A 69 3.69 25.55 -6.08
CA GLY A 69 2.37 25.78 -6.62
C GLY A 69 2.34 25.90 -8.14
N LYS A 70 1.13 25.88 -8.68
CA LYS A 70 0.85 26.07 -10.12
C LYS A 70 -0.51 26.76 -10.27
N ASP A 71 -0.56 27.81 -11.07
CA ASP A 71 -1.76 28.60 -11.33
C ASP A 71 -2.41 29.14 -10.03
N PHE A 72 -3.63 28.69 -9.72
CA PHE A 72 -4.37 29.08 -8.52
C PHE A 72 -4.11 28.18 -7.31
N PHE A 73 -3.40 27.07 -7.51
CA PHE A 73 -3.08 26.13 -6.46
C PHE A 73 -1.71 26.48 -5.86
N VAL A 74 -1.75 27.29 -4.81
CA VAL A 74 -0.55 27.76 -4.11
C VAL A 74 -0.59 27.25 -2.67
N PRO A 75 0.53 26.72 -2.15
CA PRO A 75 0.58 26.33 -0.74
C PRO A 75 0.50 27.56 0.18
N LYS A 76 0.19 27.34 1.44
CA LYS A 76 0.24 28.39 2.46
C LYS A 76 1.65 28.94 2.61
N ASP A 77 1.75 30.17 3.13
CA ASP A 77 3.04 30.80 3.39
C ASP A 77 3.93 29.90 4.27
N GLY A 78 5.15 29.67 3.81
CA GLY A 78 6.12 28.79 4.48
C GLY A 78 5.96 27.31 4.19
N ASN A 79 4.98 26.91 3.37
CA ASN A 79 4.76 25.53 2.95
C ASN A 79 5.14 25.30 1.48
N VAL A 80 5.18 24.03 1.13
CA VAL A 80 5.33 23.53 -0.24
C VAL A 80 4.38 22.36 -0.47
N PHE A 81 4.09 22.06 -1.73
CA PHE A 81 3.44 20.82 -2.11
C PHE A 81 4.49 19.74 -2.38
N VAL A 82 4.27 18.56 -1.82
CA VAL A 82 5.09 17.38 -2.08
C VAL A 82 4.18 16.29 -2.66
N GLY A 83 4.58 15.73 -3.79
CA GLY A 83 3.90 14.63 -4.44
C GLY A 83 4.79 13.40 -4.53
N ILE A 84 4.22 12.24 -4.26
CA ILE A 84 4.82 10.93 -4.50
C ILE A 84 4.00 10.22 -5.56
N LYS A 85 4.64 9.87 -6.67
CA LYS A 85 4.03 9.11 -7.75
C LYS A 85 4.11 7.63 -7.46
N PHE A 86 2.98 6.97 -7.47
CA PHE A 86 2.90 5.52 -7.32
C PHE A 86 2.48 4.85 -8.62
N THR A 87 3.05 3.69 -8.86
CA THR A 87 2.48 2.66 -9.72
C THR A 87 1.92 1.57 -8.83
N ILE A 88 0.63 1.29 -8.96
CA ILE A 88 -0.08 0.25 -8.20
C ILE A 88 -0.52 -0.83 -9.19
N GLU A 89 -0.07 -2.07 -8.98
CA GLU A 89 -0.39 -3.22 -9.83
C GLU A 89 -1.37 -4.14 -9.12
N ASN A 90 -2.43 -4.54 -9.81
CA ASN A 90 -3.34 -5.58 -9.32
C ASN A 90 -2.79 -6.96 -9.68
N LEU A 91 -2.36 -7.70 -8.66
CA LEU A 91 -1.81 -9.05 -8.78
C LEU A 91 -2.87 -10.14 -8.65
N SER A 92 -4.09 -9.76 -8.27
CA SER A 92 -5.19 -10.70 -8.06
C SER A 92 -6.01 -10.96 -9.33
N ASN A 93 -6.95 -11.90 -9.24
CA ASN A 93 -7.90 -12.22 -10.30
C ASN A 93 -9.22 -11.42 -10.18
N GLU A 94 -9.31 -10.51 -9.23
CA GLU A 94 -10.49 -9.68 -8.96
C GLU A 94 -10.13 -8.20 -9.11
N GLU A 95 -11.14 -7.36 -9.38
CA GLU A 95 -10.98 -5.92 -9.41
C GLU A 95 -10.60 -5.40 -8.01
N GLN A 96 -9.62 -4.51 -7.93
CA GLN A 96 -9.17 -3.86 -6.70
C GLN A 96 -9.51 -2.37 -6.76
N THR A 97 -10.05 -1.84 -5.67
CA THR A 97 -10.36 -0.40 -5.54
C THR A 97 -9.30 0.28 -4.71
N ILE A 98 -8.75 1.36 -5.24
CA ILE A 98 -7.76 2.22 -4.59
C ILE A 98 -8.44 3.53 -4.19
N SER A 99 -8.12 4.00 -3.00
CA SER A 99 -8.54 5.32 -2.51
C SER A 99 -7.40 6.01 -1.76
N SER A 100 -7.02 7.18 -2.22
CA SER A 100 -6.00 8.02 -1.59
C SER A 100 -6.35 8.37 -0.14
N LEU A 101 -7.64 8.51 0.18
CA LEU A 101 -8.10 8.87 1.52
C LEU A 101 -8.16 7.69 2.50
N LEU A 102 -8.39 6.47 1.98
CA LEU A 102 -8.67 5.31 2.83
C LEU A 102 -7.48 4.36 2.97
N LEU A 103 -6.60 4.33 1.96
CA LEU A 103 -5.48 3.39 1.93
C LEU A 103 -4.14 4.05 2.26
N PHE A 104 -4.08 5.38 2.33
CA PHE A 104 -2.84 6.09 2.60
C PHE A 104 -2.95 6.95 3.86
N GLU A 105 -1.92 6.89 4.68
CA GLU A 105 -1.75 7.72 5.86
C GLU A 105 -0.35 8.33 5.87
N GLY A 106 -0.26 9.66 5.99
CA GLY A 106 1.00 10.40 5.89
C GLY A 106 1.44 11.02 7.20
N TYR A 107 2.76 11.06 7.41
CA TYR A 107 3.41 11.76 8.51
C TYR A 107 4.59 12.56 7.97
N VAL A 108 4.71 13.80 8.39
CA VAL A 108 5.84 14.68 8.07
C VAL A 108 6.51 15.06 9.36
N ASP A 109 7.78 14.72 9.51
CA ASP A 109 8.57 14.94 10.72
C ASP A 109 7.80 14.49 11.99
N ASP A 110 7.25 13.26 11.95
CA ASP A 110 6.41 12.61 12.98
C ASP A 110 5.02 13.25 13.18
N VAL A 111 4.64 14.27 12.41
CA VAL A 111 3.32 14.90 12.50
C VAL A 111 2.40 14.40 11.40
N LYS A 112 1.22 13.91 11.79
CA LYS A 112 0.22 13.42 10.84
C LYS A 112 -0.14 14.51 9.83
N THR A 113 -0.07 14.17 8.55
CA THR A 113 -0.53 15.01 7.44
C THR A 113 -1.64 14.31 6.66
N SER A 114 -2.35 15.06 5.85
CA SER A 114 -3.46 14.54 5.05
C SER A 114 -3.21 14.81 3.57
N TRP A 115 -3.73 13.92 2.74
CA TRP A 115 -3.82 14.16 1.31
C TRP A 115 -4.45 15.52 1.00
N SER A 116 -3.89 16.26 0.06
CA SER A 116 -4.31 17.60 -0.31
C SER A 116 -4.79 17.64 -1.76
N VAL A 117 -6.06 18.04 -1.95
CA VAL A 117 -6.64 18.26 -3.28
C VAL A 117 -5.84 19.31 -4.05
N SER A 118 -5.51 20.43 -3.39
CA SER A 118 -4.76 21.52 -4.01
C SER A 118 -3.37 21.08 -4.46
N ALA A 119 -2.66 20.31 -3.62
CA ALA A 119 -1.38 19.72 -3.98
C ALA A 119 -1.53 18.78 -5.18
N ASN A 120 -2.56 17.94 -5.18
CA ASN A 120 -2.75 16.96 -6.25
C ASN A 120 -3.05 17.59 -7.61
N CYS A 121 -3.69 18.77 -7.63
CA CYS A 121 -3.94 19.52 -8.87
C CYS A 121 -2.68 20.12 -9.51
N VAL A 122 -1.58 20.17 -8.77
CA VAL A 122 -0.29 20.72 -9.25
C VAL A 122 0.52 19.68 -10.02
N PHE A 123 0.38 18.40 -9.64
CA PHE A 123 1.07 17.29 -10.28
C PHE A 123 0.21 16.72 -11.41
N ASP A 124 0.75 16.67 -12.61
CA ASP A 124 0.07 16.08 -13.78
C ASP A 124 -0.04 14.56 -13.62
N GLU A 125 -0.98 13.89 -14.31
CA GLU A 125 -1.20 12.43 -14.34
C GLU A 125 -2.10 11.82 -13.24
N GLY A 126 -3.13 12.51 -12.81
CA GLY A 126 -4.26 11.90 -12.11
C GLY A 126 -4.05 11.59 -10.63
N THR A 127 -5.10 11.11 -10.03
CA THR A 127 -5.17 10.71 -8.62
C THR A 127 -4.96 9.20 -8.47
N LEU A 128 -4.62 8.76 -7.25
CA LEU A 128 -4.59 7.35 -6.89
C LEU A 128 -5.97 6.85 -6.45
N ASP A 129 -7.02 7.21 -7.20
CA ASP A 129 -8.40 6.83 -6.90
C ASP A 129 -9.03 6.13 -8.11
N GLY A 130 -9.64 4.97 -7.88
CA GLY A 130 -10.32 4.21 -8.91
C GLY A 130 -10.15 2.72 -8.78
N SER A 131 -10.69 1.98 -9.77
CA SER A 131 -10.65 0.53 -9.83
C SER A 131 -9.56 0.05 -10.79
N ILE A 132 -8.86 -1.01 -10.39
CA ILE A 132 -7.83 -1.67 -11.20
C ILE A 132 -8.31 -3.08 -11.54
N ALA A 133 -8.57 -3.35 -12.81
CA ALA A 133 -8.91 -4.68 -13.28
C ALA A 133 -7.73 -5.67 -13.09
N PRO A 134 -7.99 -6.99 -13.04
CA PRO A 134 -6.95 -8.01 -12.91
C PRO A 134 -5.77 -7.82 -13.86
N GLY A 135 -4.55 -7.85 -13.34
CA GLY A 135 -3.32 -7.70 -14.11
C GLY A 135 -3.07 -6.29 -14.69
N LYS A 136 -3.87 -5.29 -14.30
CA LYS A 136 -3.71 -3.89 -14.74
C LYS A 136 -3.03 -3.06 -13.67
N LYS A 137 -2.70 -1.80 -14.02
CA LYS A 137 -2.01 -0.84 -13.17
C LYS A 137 -2.78 0.47 -13.10
N LEU A 138 -2.66 1.12 -11.97
CA LEU A 138 -3.02 2.51 -11.75
C LEU A 138 -1.73 3.30 -11.52
N VAL A 139 -1.60 4.47 -12.15
CA VAL A 139 -0.50 5.39 -11.93
C VAL A 139 -1.08 6.74 -11.54
N GLY A 140 -0.54 7.34 -10.49
CA GLY A 140 -1.02 8.63 -10.01
C GLY A 140 -0.20 9.15 -8.84
N TRP A 141 -0.61 10.31 -8.33
CA TRP A 141 0.08 11.03 -7.27
C TRP A 141 -0.68 10.97 -5.95
N TYR A 142 0.04 10.68 -4.88
CA TYR A 142 -0.36 11.03 -3.52
C TYR A 142 0.36 12.32 -3.14
N SER A 143 -0.41 13.36 -2.80
CA SER A 143 0.17 14.69 -2.63
C SER A 143 -0.28 15.33 -1.32
N VAL A 144 0.65 16.01 -0.66
CA VAL A 144 0.46 16.66 0.63
C VAL A 144 0.98 18.11 0.60
N GLU A 145 0.48 18.94 1.51
CA GLU A 145 1.03 20.26 1.80
C GLU A 145 1.82 20.18 3.11
N VAL A 146 3.08 20.59 3.08
CA VAL A 146 4.03 20.43 4.19
C VAL A 146 4.89 21.68 4.36
N PRO A 147 5.49 21.93 5.56
CA PRO A 147 6.47 22.99 5.74
C PRO A 147 7.62 22.89 4.72
N ALA A 148 8.11 24.00 4.19
CA ALA A 148 9.18 23.98 3.18
C ALA A 148 10.51 23.36 3.68
N ASN A 149 10.71 23.36 4.98
CA ASN A 149 11.89 22.78 5.64
C ASN A 149 11.68 21.37 6.19
N TRP A 150 10.65 20.64 5.67
CA TRP A 150 10.41 19.26 6.06
C TRP A 150 11.66 18.39 5.84
N LYS A 151 11.81 17.33 6.62
CA LYS A 151 12.95 16.43 6.56
C LYS A 151 12.57 15.04 6.10
N THR A 152 11.53 14.48 6.72
CA THR A 152 11.09 13.11 6.47
C THR A 152 9.60 13.09 6.17
N LEU A 153 9.21 12.41 5.11
CA LEU A 153 7.82 12.09 4.81
C LEU A 153 7.66 10.58 4.84
N GLU A 154 6.79 10.10 5.71
CA GLU A 154 6.41 8.70 5.81
C GLU A 154 4.99 8.52 5.29
N LEU A 155 4.81 7.54 4.41
CA LEU A 155 3.51 7.12 3.91
C LEU A 155 3.27 5.66 4.28
N GLN A 156 2.31 5.44 5.16
CA GLN A 156 1.79 4.11 5.44
C GLN A 156 0.71 3.78 4.40
N VAL A 157 0.87 2.66 3.72
CA VAL A 157 -0.04 2.18 2.68
C VAL A 157 -0.67 0.87 3.11
N LEU A 158 -1.98 0.80 3.11
CA LEU A 158 -2.77 -0.40 3.39
C LEU A 158 -3.07 -1.14 2.08
N ASN A 159 -3.06 -2.46 2.11
CA ASN A 159 -3.50 -3.26 0.97
C ASN A 159 -5.04 -3.36 0.85
N SER A 160 -5.75 -3.05 1.92
CA SER A 160 -7.21 -3.05 2.00
C SER A 160 -7.66 -2.29 3.24
N ILE A 161 -8.82 -1.65 3.18
CA ILE A 161 -9.46 -0.98 4.35
C ILE A 161 -9.86 -1.97 5.46
N TRP A 162 -9.88 -3.26 5.18
CA TRP A 162 -10.24 -4.33 6.11
C TRP A 162 -9.02 -5.06 6.67
N SER A 163 -7.82 -4.71 6.23
CA SER A 163 -6.57 -5.33 6.64
C SER A 163 -5.77 -4.43 7.58
N ASN A 164 -5.08 -5.05 8.53
CA ASN A 164 -4.09 -4.36 9.36
C ASN A 164 -2.69 -4.41 8.74
N ASN A 165 -2.54 -5.05 7.56
CA ASN A 165 -1.27 -5.11 6.87
C ASN A 165 -0.98 -3.82 6.13
N SER A 166 0.15 -3.23 6.44
CA SER A 166 0.61 -1.99 5.85
C SER A 166 2.08 -2.08 5.46
N ALA A 167 2.45 -1.26 4.49
CA ALA A 167 3.82 -0.97 4.11
C ALA A 167 4.11 0.50 4.43
N THR A 168 5.30 0.80 4.94
CA THR A 168 5.73 2.18 5.19
C THR A 168 6.77 2.60 4.18
N PHE A 169 6.45 3.60 3.37
CA PHE A 169 7.41 4.25 2.49
C PHE A 169 7.99 5.47 3.17
N VAL A 170 9.32 5.64 3.10
CA VAL A 170 10.04 6.73 3.76
C VAL A 170 10.82 7.53 2.73
N PHE A 171 10.61 8.84 2.73
CA PHE A 171 11.26 9.77 1.82
C PHE A 171 11.96 10.86 2.60
N GLN A 172 13.16 11.25 2.14
CA GLN A 172 13.95 12.32 2.73
C GLN A 172 13.94 13.55 1.82
N ASN A 173 13.87 14.72 2.43
CA ASN A 173 14.08 15.97 1.72
C ASN A 173 15.58 16.17 1.50
N ASN A 174 16.03 16.03 0.27
CA ASN A 174 17.44 16.14 -0.10
C ASN A 174 17.82 17.55 -0.63
N LYS A 175 17.00 18.57 -0.29
CA LYS A 175 17.29 19.96 -0.66
C LYS A 175 18.06 20.68 0.42
#